data_7548f823a48d20ff4614e932017ed31b
#
_entry.id   7548f823a48d20ff4614e932017ed31b
#
_cell.length_a   1.000
_cell.length_b   1.000
_cell.length_c   1.000
_cell.angle_alpha   90.00
_cell.angle_beta   90.00
_cell.angle_gamma   90.00
#
_symmetry.space_group_name_H-M   'P 1'
#
loop_
_entity.id
_entity.type
_entity.pdbx_description
1 polymer ?
#
loop_
_entity_poly.entity_id
_entity_poly.type
_entity_poly.pdbx_seq_one_letter_code
_entity_poly.pdbx_strand_id
1 'polypeptide(L)'
;MLRARLSVLLLAAFASTALGQTATTGQPPVSFTGGDRDNGNHAATILEMPISPRAVGLGEAMGAVEGDPSSMWYNAAGLARIKTNSFMVTATQRFGDSQLGGASVTFPTEIGTFGIAARLLNAGTIEQANNYNVSGRCRAWQMGLEGGGALELSRHLLVGGSVFFSQEALCDQSAGTIGMNAGVMLPEFIFSRLTLGGGMRNWGTPVTFDSASARPPLTAYAAGALDLLRHTNLLQTPLLFRGQPIVVDAKLVGQVDFPYRNELFPAAGVEGTVNGVIIGRIGYQFGEDNRKGLSLGAGINVGPFRLEYAFRDRKNAGAKFFSFDPLGDEHHVSATLFFGGPQTNQPVVPVIINQPIDTAAINAAVREAVQRELANLRPLLDSLRQARVEVRNESELVARYIVPVHFAFDSAVVRDSDLTVLGQVADVIKRVYPNALVTIEGFADPAGTREYNLRLSRRRAEAVKAVMVDRFGLPAQQFRTIGYGEQFDRQVTPGARKGDAGAEQNRRVTFTIDATRHF
;
A
#
# COMPACT_ATOMS: atom_id res chain seq x y z
N MET A 1 28.15 20.32 0.04
CA MET A 1 27.45 21.25 0.95
C MET A 1 26.85 22.48 0.26
N LEU A 2 27.49 23.08 -0.75
CA LEU A 2 26.98 24.27 -1.46
C LEU A 2 25.70 23.98 -2.29
N ARG A 3 25.61 22.80 -2.93
CA ARG A 3 24.42 22.38 -3.74
C ARG A 3 23.17 22.14 -2.90
N ALA A 4 23.30 21.64 -1.66
CA ALA A 4 22.16 21.44 -0.75
C ALA A 4 21.57 22.75 -0.23
N ARG A 5 22.39 23.80 -0.09
CA ARG A 5 21.92 25.14 0.34
C ARG A 5 21.18 25.89 -0.78
N LEU A 6 21.55 25.64 -2.04
CA LEU A 6 20.84 26.23 -3.19
C LEU A 6 19.46 25.63 -3.38
N SER A 7 19.31 24.33 -3.11
CA SER A 7 18.01 23.61 -3.21
C SER A 7 17.00 24.08 -2.17
N VAL A 8 17.45 24.37 -0.95
CA VAL A 8 16.58 24.92 0.13
C VAL A 8 16.18 26.35 -0.16
N LEU A 9 17.07 27.16 -0.77
CA LEU A 9 16.77 28.54 -1.16
C LEU A 9 15.77 28.61 -2.33
N LEU A 10 15.84 27.68 -3.29
CA LEU A 10 14.85 27.60 -4.37
C LEU A 10 13.46 27.18 -3.87
N LEU A 11 13.36 26.26 -2.90
CA LEU A 11 12.10 25.89 -2.25
C LEU A 11 11.51 27.06 -1.45
N ALA A 12 12.36 27.83 -0.74
CA ALA A 12 11.93 29.02 -0.01
C ALA A 12 11.51 30.15 -0.96
N ALA A 13 12.16 30.30 -2.11
CA ALA A 13 11.77 31.28 -3.11
C ALA A 13 10.42 30.96 -3.78
N PHE A 14 10.13 29.67 -4.04
CA PHE A 14 8.82 29.26 -4.55
C PHE A 14 7.70 29.45 -3.51
N ALA A 15 7.97 29.18 -2.24
CA ALA A 15 7.01 29.41 -1.16
C ALA A 15 6.75 30.93 -0.95
N SER A 16 7.77 31.77 -1.09
CA SER A 16 7.63 33.23 -0.89
C SER A 16 6.92 33.93 -2.04
N THR A 17 7.08 33.45 -3.30
CA THR A 17 6.32 34.00 -4.44
C THR A 17 4.86 33.57 -4.45
N ALA A 18 4.53 32.40 -3.89
CA ALA A 18 3.15 31.96 -3.70
C ALA A 18 2.40 32.76 -2.61
N LEU A 19 3.12 33.29 -1.62
CA LEU A 19 2.57 34.12 -0.55
C LEU A 19 2.54 35.64 -0.87
N GLY A 20 3.19 36.06 -1.95
CA GLY A 20 3.40 37.49 -2.27
C GLY A 20 2.44 38.13 -3.27
N GLN A 21 1.45 37.41 -3.81
CA GLN A 21 0.40 38.03 -4.60
C GLN A 21 -0.66 38.64 -3.68
N THR A 22 -0.44 39.88 -3.27
CA THR A 22 -1.49 40.74 -2.70
C THR A 22 -2.59 40.89 -3.74
N ALA A 23 -3.72 40.28 -3.47
CA ALA A 23 -4.93 40.43 -4.26
C ALA A 23 -5.35 41.92 -4.29
N THR A 24 -5.20 42.53 -5.44
CA THR A 24 -5.85 43.83 -5.72
C THR A 24 -7.31 43.56 -6.09
N THR A 25 -8.09 43.10 -5.18
CA THR A 25 -9.57 43.17 -5.12
C THR A 25 -10.02 42.33 -3.95
N GLY A 26 -10.28 42.92 -2.81
CA GLY A 26 -11.18 42.52 -1.70
C GLY A 26 -11.45 41.07 -1.33
N GLN A 27 -10.66 40.08 -1.82
CA GLN A 27 -10.83 38.70 -1.47
C GLN A 27 -10.00 38.32 -0.24
N PRO A 28 -10.56 37.55 0.71
CA PRO A 28 -9.83 37.13 1.91
C PRO A 28 -8.62 36.26 1.56
N PRO A 29 -7.57 36.25 2.40
CA PRO A 29 -6.38 35.45 2.19
C PRO A 29 -6.74 33.95 2.08
N VAL A 30 -5.95 33.20 1.31
CA VAL A 30 -6.11 31.76 1.13
C VAL A 30 -6.03 31.07 2.51
N SER A 31 -7.15 30.53 2.97
CA SER A 31 -7.23 29.76 4.22
C SER A 31 -7.45 28.29 3.89
N PHE A 32 -6.54 27.43 4.36
CA PHE A 32 -6.66 25.99 4.29
C PHE A 32 -7.28 25.39 5.57
N THR A 33 -7.77 26.22 6.47
CA THR A 33 -8.41 25.78 7.70
C THR A 33 -9.90 26.15 7.69
N GLY A 34 -10.72 25.16 7.78
CA GLY A 34 -12.16 25.03 7.99
C GLY A 34 -13.00 26.26 8.38
N GLY A 35 -13.04 27.29 7.52
CA GLY A 35 -14.01 28.35 7.61
C GLY A 35 -14.78 28.46 6.30
N ASP A 36 -16.06 28.78 6.35
CA ASP A 36 -17.00 28.93 5.23
C ASP A 36 -16.80 27.90 4.11
N ARG A 37 -17.49 26.78 4.23
CA ARG A 37 -17.44 25.66 3.27
C ARG A 37 -18.03 26.10 1.93
N ASP A 38 -17.19 26.16 0.90
CA ASP A 38 -17.65 26.26 -0.50
C ASP A 38 -18.10 24.88 -1.01
N ASN A 39 -19.12 24.28 -0.39
CA ASN A 39 -19.63 22.99 -0.75
C ASN A 39 -20.11 22.99 -2.22
N GLY A 40 -19.22 22.52 -3.14
CA GLY A 40 -19.55 22.33 -4.53
C GLY A 40 -19.40 23.53 -5.47
N ASN A 41 -18.91 24.68 -5.03
CA ASN A 41 -18.71 25.88 -5.85
C ASN A 41 -17.33 25.90 -6.56
N HIS A 42 -16.89 24.76 -7.05
CA HIS A 42 -15.66 24.67 -7.85
C HIS A 42 -15.99 24.53 -9.33
N ALA A 43 -15.24 25.20 -10.17
CA ALA A 43 -15.21 24.97 -11.60
C ALA A 43 -14.14 23.91 -11.94
N ALA A 44 -14.15 23.42 -13.17
CA ALA A 44 -13.19 22.43 -13.65
C ALA A 44 -13.12 21.17 -12.76
N THR A 45 -14.25 20.66 -12.33
CA THR A 45 -14.40 19.52 -11.41
C THR A 45 -13.74 18.24 -11.93
N ILE A 46 -13.56 18.12 -13.24
CA ILE A 46 -12.80 17.02 -13.87
C ILE A 46 -11.39 16.86 -13.29
N LEU A 47 -10.79 17.94 -12.81
CA LEU A 47 -9.42 17.94 -12.25
C LEU A 47 -9.33 17.19 -10.91
N GLU A 48 -10.43 17.03 -10.18
CA GLU A 48 -10.50 16.26 -8.93
C GLU A 48 -10.97 14.82 -9.15
N MET A 49 -11.49 14.50 -10.33
CA MET A 49 -12.05 13.18 -10.56
C MET A 49 -10.95 12.13 -10.63
N PRO A 50 -11.09 11.02 -9.87
CA PRO A 50 -10.14 9.92 -9.92
C PRO A 50 -10.16 9.27 -11.31
N ILE A 51 -8.97 9.07 -11.89
CA ILE A 51 -8.85 8.60 -13.27
C ILE A 51 -8.03 7.32 -13.38
N SER A 52 -7.16 7.02 -12.41
CA SER A 52 -6.30 5.84 -12.42
C SER A 52 -6.87 4.74 -11.53
N PRO A 53 -7.04 3.49 -12.03
CA PRO A 53 -7.43 2.36 -11.20
C PRO A 53 -6.46 2.11 -10.04
N ARG A 54 -5.16 2.39 -10.23
CA ARG A 54 -4.18 2.31 -9.15
C ARG A 54 -4.50 3.28 -8.02
N ALA A 55 -4.77 4.52 -8.35
CA ALA A 55 -5.11 5.54 -7.37
C ALA A 55 -6.41 5.18 -6.64
N VAL A 56 -7.45 4.81 -7.38
CA VAL A 56 -8.72 4.40 -6.81
C VAL A 56 -8.55 3.21 -5.87
N GLY A 57 -7.83 2.17 -6.31
CA GLY A 57 -7.56 0.98 -5.48
C GLY A 57 -6.76 1.29 -4.19
N LEU A 58 -6.06 2.43 -4.14
CA LEU A 58 -5.31 2.92 -2.98
C LEU A 58 -6.07 4.00 -2.18
N GLY A 59 -7.37 4.19 -2.43
CA GLY A 59 -8.16 5.26 -1.81
C GLY A 59 -7.73 6.67 -2.23
N GLU A 60 -7.05 6.81 -3.37
CA GLU A 60 -6.43 8.03 -3.93
C GLU A 60 -5.14 8.50 -3.25
N ALA A 61 -4.54 7.70 -2.37
CA ALA A 61 -3.29 8.01 -1.69
C ALA A 61 -2.07 7.84 -2.62
N MET A 62 -1.93 8.68 -3.64
CA MET A 62 -0.89 8.60 -4.68
C MET A 62 0.27 9.56 -4.49
N GLY A 63 0.17 10.52 -3.56
CA GLY A 63 1.12 11.62 -3.42
C GLY A 63 2.56 11.24 -3.11
N ALA A 64 2.81 10.00 -2.61
CA ALA A 64 4.14 9.44 -2.35
C ALA A 64 4.43 8.17 -3.18
N VAL A 65 3.64 7.86 -4.21
CA VAL A 65 3.82 6.68 -5.06
C VAL A 65 4.72 7.02 -6.24
N GLU A 66 5.84 6.31 -6.35
CA GLU A 66 6.87 6.52 -7.37
C GLU A 66 6.66 5.62 -8.59
N GLY A 67 7.14 6.08 -9.77
CA GLY A 67 7.29 5.24 -10.95
C GLY A 67 5.98 4.84 -11.65
N ASP A 68 4.94 5.64 -11.53
CA ASP A 68 3.65 5.38 -12.18
C ASP A 68 3.29 6.45 -13.22
N PRO A 69 2.86 6.08 -14.44
CA PRO A 69 2.46 7.04 -15.47
C PRO A 69 1.30 7.96 -15.05
N SER A 70 0.42 7.49 -14.14
CA SER A 70 -0.68 8.29 -13.61
C SER A 70 -0.24 9.38 -12.63
N SER A 71 1.02 9.36 -12.16
CA SER A 71 1.57 10.39 -11.26
C SER A 71 1.45 11.81 -11.83
N MET A 72 1.32 11.97 -13.16
CA MET A 72 1.05 13.25 -13.77
C MET A 72 -0.15 13.95 -13.14
N TRP A 73 -1.21 13.21 -12.84
CA TRP A 73 -2.46 13.75 -12.30
C TRP A 73 -2.49 13.89 -10.77
N TYR A 74 -1.52 13.29 -10.06
CA TYR A 74 -1.52 13.23 -8.58
C TYR A 74 -0.33 13.96 -7.96
N ASN A 75 0.89 13.52 -8.29
CA ASN A 75 2.14 14.17 -7.92
C ASN A 75 3.17 13.91 -9.02
N ALA A 76 3.39 14.89 -9.88
CA ALA A 76 4.30 14.77 -11.02
C ALA A 76 5.73 14.35 -10.61
N ALA A 77 6.18 14.63 -9.37
CA ALA A 77 7.50 14.20 -8.90
C ALA A 77 7.69 12.67 -8.97
N GLY A 78 6.59 11.88 -8.87
CA GLY A 78 6.62 10.42 -9.02
C GLY A 78 7.07 9.94 -10.40
N LEU A 79 6.97 10.76 -11.43
CA LEU A 79 7.44 10.44 -12.78
C LEU A 79 8.95 10.25 -12.84
N ALA A 80 9.73 10.90 -11.96
CA ALA A 80 11.19 10.85 -11.99
C ALA A 80 11.76 9.42 -11.89
N ARG A 81 10.99 8.47 -11.35
CA ARG A 81 11.39 7.05 -11.22
C ARG A 81 10.93 6.17 -12.40
N ILE A 82 10.26 6.72 -13.41
CA ILE A 82 9.93 5.99 -14.64
C ILE A 82 11.21 5.84 -15.48
N LYS A 83 11.50 4.62 -15.91
CA LYS A 83 12.72 4.27 -16.66
C LYS A 83 12.44 3.87 -18.11
N THR A 84 11.18 3.67 -18.47
CA THR A 84 10.75 3.26 -19.81
C THR A 84 9.66 4.21 -20.31
N ASN A 85 9.60 4.44 -21.62
CA ASN A 85 8.44 5.15 -22.17
C ASN A 85 7.17 4.40 -21.83
N SER A 86 6.09 5.12 -21.60
CA SER A 86 4.80 4.49 -21.36
C SER A 86 3.67 5.23 -22.07
N PHE A 87 2.67 4.46 -22.49
CA PHE A 87 1.39 4.95 -22.97
C PHE A 87 0.30 4.29 -22.16
N MET A 88 -0.51 5.06 -21.48
CA MET A 88 -1.62 4.58 -20.65
C MET A 88 -2.94 5.15 -21.17
N VAL A 89 -3.95 4.31 -21.25
CA VAL A 89 -5.35 4.71 -21.44
C VAL A 89 -6.17 4.21 -20.28
N THR A 90 -7.19 5.00 -19.90
CA THR A 90 -8.07 4.66 -18.80
C THR A 90 -9.51 5.04 -19.15
N ALA A 91 -10.46 4.26 -18.65
CA ALA A 91 -11.87 4.53 -18.76
C ALA A 91 -12.55 4.24 -17.41
N THR A 92 -13.50 5.09 -17.07
CA THR A 92 -14.26 5.01 -15.83
C THR A 92 -15.74 5.11 -16.17
N GLN A 93 -16.52 4.12 -15.75
CA GLN A 93 -17.95 4.21 -15.70
C GLN A 93 -18.35 4.78 -14.35
N ARG A 94 -19.11 5.86 -14.36
CA ARG A 94 -19.62 6.54 -13.18
C ARG A 94 -21.14 6.43 -13.12
N PHE A 95 -21.73 7.00 -12.09
CA PHE A 95 -23.18 7.00 -11.91
C PHE A 95 -23.91 7.66 -13.10
N GLY A 96 -25.09 7.17 -13.42
CA GLY A 96 -25.82 7.58 -14.61
C GLY A 96 -25.08 7.20 -15.89
N ASP A 97 -25.29 7.95 -16.94
CA ASP A 97 -24.62 7.74 -18.24
C ASP A 97 -23.28 8.48 -18.35
N SER A 98 -22.72 8.98 -17.23
CA SER A 98 -21.49 9.73 -17.26
C SER A 98 -20.25 8.82 -17.40
N GLN A 99 -19.34 9.22 -18.27
CA GLN A 99 -18.12 8.50 -18.60
C GLN A 99 -16.92 9.43 -18.49
N LEU A 100 -15.87 8.96 -17.82
CA LEU A 100 -14.61 9.66 -17.73
C LEU A 100 -13.52 8.80 -18.40
N GLY A 101 -12.87 9.36 -19.40
CA GLY A 101 -11.72 8.76 -20.05
C GLY A 101 -10.44 9.55 -19.82
N GLY A 102 -9.29 8.88 -19.96
CA GLY A 102 -8.00 9.54 -19.91
C GLY A 102 -6.93 8.80 -20.69
N ALA A 103 -5.89 9.56 -21.04
CA ALA A 103 -4.69 9.00 -21.64
C ALA A 103 -3.48 9.77 -21.13
N SER A 104 -2.33 9.09 -21.00
CA SER A 104 -1.05 9.72 -20.69
C SER A 104 0.09 9.05 -21.45
N VAL A 105 1.07 9.85 -21.81
CA VAL A 105 2.34 9.38 -22.39
C VAL A 105 3.47 9.95 -21.56
N THR A 106 4.45 9.12 -21.21
CA THR A 106 5.64 9.56 -20.48
C THR A 106 6.92 9.15 -21.19
N PHE A 107 7.91 10.04 -21.15
CA PHE A 107 9.19 9.89 -21.81
C PHE A 107 10.32 10.16 -20.82
N PRO A 108 11.02 9.13 -20.30
CA PRO A 108 12.24 9.33 -19.55
C PRO A 108 13.36 9.80 -20.47
N THR A 109 14.13 10.78 -20.00
CA THR A 109 15.30 11.32 -20.63
C THR A 109 16.49 11.32 -19.66
N GLU A 110 17.67 11.70 -20.10
CA GLU A 110 18.85 11.81 -19.22
C GLU A 110 18.69 12.87 -18.12
N ILE A 111 17.92 13.92 -18.36
CA ILE A 111 17.72 15.01 -17.40
C ILE A 111 16.51 14.83 -16.50
N GLY A 112 15.53 14.00 -16.89
CA GLY A 112 14.30 13.76 -16.15
C GLY A 112 13.24 13.07 -16.99
N THR A 113 12.07 12.86 -16.43
CA THR A 113 10.93 12.26 -17.13
C THR A 113 9.88 13.31 -17.42
N PHE A 114 9.47 13.42 -18.66
CA PHE A 114 8.43 14.33 -19.13
C PHE A 114 7.20 13.56 -19.57
N GLY A 115 6.05 14.23 -19.60
CA GLY A 115 4.82 13.60 -20.04
C GLY A 115 3.74 14.59 -20.44
N ILE A 116 2.77 14.05 -21.16
CA ILE A 116 1.54 14.73 -21.54
C ILE A 116 0.38 13.82 -21.13
N ALA A 117 -0.68 14.42 -20.61
CA ALA A 117 -1.87 13.69 -20.19
C ALA A 117 -3.13 14.45 -20.61
N ALA A 118 -4.19 13.71 -20.88
CA ALA A 118 -5.49 14.24 -21.21
C ALA A 118 -6.57 13.49 -20.41
N ARG A 119 -7.66 14.19 -20.11
CA ARG A 119 -8.87 13.61 -19.52
C ARG A 119 -10.11 14.21 -20.19
N LEU A 120 -11.14 13.42 -20.34
CA LEU A 120 -12.40 13.83 -20.95
C LEU A 120 -13.56 13.24 -20.15
N LEU A 121 -14.42 14.11 -19.67
CA LEU A 121 -15.69 13.74 -19.03
C LEU A 121 -16.83 14.01 -19.99
N ASN A 122 -17.61 13.00 -20.30
CA ASN A 122 -18.93 13.13 -20.89
C ASN A 122 -19.94 12.98 -19.74
N ALA A 123 -20.57 14.08 -19.35
CA ALA A 123 -21.55 14.08 -18.26
C ALA A 123 -22.97 13.68 -18.72
N GLY A 124 -23.12 13.28 -19.98
CA GLY A 124 -24.38 12.87 -20.56
C GLY A 124 -25.22 14.01 -21.08
N THR A 125 -26.53 13.76 -21.19
CA THR A 125 -27.53 14.71 -21.69
C THR A 125 -28.35 15.24 -20.53
N ILE A 126 -28.45 16.57 -20.43
CA ILE A 126 -29.27 17.26 -19.44
C ILE A 126 -30.58 17.67 -20.11
N GLU A 127 -31.68 17.32 -19.48
CA GLU A 127 -33.02 17.77 -19.93
C GLU A 127 -33.29 19.17 -19.36
N GLN A 128 -33.55 20.08 -20.26
CA GLN A 128 -34.00 21.43 -19.91
C GLN A 128 -35.51 21.41 -19.73
N ALA A 129 -35.98 21.81 -18.55
CA ALA A 129 -37.43 21.90 -18.30
C ALA A 129 -37.83 23.37 -18.11
N ASN A 130 -38.91 23.75 -18.75
CA ASN A 130 -39.57 25.02 -18.55
C ASN A 130 -41.02 24.75 -18.11
N ASN A 131 -41.40 25.25 -16.92
CA ASN A 131 -42.76 25.08 -16.36
C ASN A 131 -43.28 23.62 -16.39
N TYR A 132 -42.44 22.66 -15.93
CA TYR A 132 -42.73 21.21 -15.88
C TYR A 132 -42.75 20.49 -17.23
N ASN A 133 -42.49 21.16 -18.35
CA ASN A 133 -42.34 20.53 -19.65
C ASN A 133 -40.88 20.48 -20.08
N VAL A 134 -40.43 19.37 -20.62
CA VAL A 134 -39.09 19.26 -21.22
C VAL A 134 -39.07 20.15 -22.46
N SER A 135 -38.31 21.24 -22.39
CA SER A 135 -38.22 22.23 -23.46
C SER A 135 -37.02 22.00 -24.40
N GLY A 136 -36.10 21.16 -23.99
CA GLY A 136 -34.90 20.85 -24.77
C GLY A 136 -33.97 19.85 -24.09
N ARG A 137 -32.94 19.45 -24.84
CA ARG A 137 -31.86 18.59 -24.33
C ARG A 137 -30.54 19.21 -24.72
N CYS A 138 -29.56 19.26 -23.81
CA CYS A 138 -28.23 19.71 -24.09
C CYS A 138 -27.16 18.76 -23.52
N ARG A 139 -25.96 18.87 -24.01
CA ARG A 139 -24.82 18.06 -23.54
C ARG A 139 -23.96 18.85 -22.57
N ALA A 140 -23.46 18.14 -21.56
CA ALA A 140 -22.43 18.65 -20.68
C ALA A 140 -21.16 17.80 -20.82
N TRP A 141 -20.03 18.45 -20.96
CA TRP A 141 -18.72 17.79 -21.04
C TRP A 141 -17.64 18.67 -20.42
N GLN A 142 -16.57 18.02 -19.99
CA GLN A 142 -15.36 18.69 -19.52
C GLN A 142 -14.14 17.99 -20.09
N MET A 143 -13.09 18.77 -20.39
CA MET A 143 -11.79 18.22 -20.77
C MET A 143 -10.67 18.87 -19.98
N GLY A 144 -9.58 18.12 -19.81
CA GLY A 144 -8.33 18.61 -19.23
C GLY A 144 -7.16 18.11 -20.07
N LEU A 145 -6.24 19.02 -20.38
CA LEU A 145 -4.94 18.71 -20.97
C LEU A 145 -3.86 19.14 -20.00
N GLU A 146 -2.84 18.31 -19.82
CA GLU A 146 -1.77 18.54 -18.85
C GLU A 146 -0.43 18.14 -19.45
N GLY A 147 0.59 18.98 -19.28
CA GLY A 147 1.96 18.70 -19.71
C GLY A 147 2.95 19.10 -18.64
N GLY A 148 3.94 18.26 -18.39
CA GLY A 148 4.89 18.51 -17.32
C GLY A 148 5.99 17.49 -17.24
N GLY A 149 6.68 17.47 -16.10
CA GLY A 149 7.76 16.52 -15.91
C GLY A 149 8.30 16.53 -14.49
N ALA A 150 9.29 15.68 -14.28
CA ALA A 150 9.95 15.50 -12.99
C ALA A 150 11.45 15.29 -13.15
N LEU A 151 12.19 15.76 -12.15
CA LEU A 151 13.63 15.67 -12.06
C LEU A 151 14.02 14.91 -10.79
N GLU A 152 14.99 14.03 -10.88
CA GLU A 152 15.69 13.45 -9.75
C GLU A 152 16.90 14.33 -9.39
N LEU A 153 16.70 15.26 -8.44
CA LEU A 153 17.79 16.15 -8.00
C LEU A 153 18.81 15.41 -7.14
N SER A 154 18.37 14.41 -6.43
CA SER A 154 19.20 13.44 -5.72
C SER A 154 18.40 12.16 -5.46
N ARG A 155 19.06 11.07 -5.03
CA ARG A 155 18.37 9.83 -4.65
C ARG A 155 17.29 10.03 -3.58
N HIS A 156 17.36 11.11 -2.81
CA HIS A 156 16.45 11.46 -1.72
C HIS A 156 15.55 12.65 -2.02
N LEU A 157 15.60 13.21 -3.23
CA LEU A 157 14.80 14.38 -3.59
C LEU A 157 14.37 14.31 -5.05
N LEU A 158 13.08 14.14 -5.26
CA LEU A 158 12.42 14.25 -6.56
C LEU A 158 11.53 15.49 -6.55
N VAL A 159 11.55 16.24 -7.63
CA VAL A 159 10.70 17.41 -7.83
C VAL A 159 9.95 17.27 -9.13
N GLY A 160 8.72 17.73 -9.19
CA GLY A 160 7.92 17.66 -10.40
C GLY A 160 6.90 18.78 -10.47
N GLY A 161 6.47 19.06 -11.67
CA GLY A 161 5.44 20.05 -11.92
C GLY A 161 4.80 19.87 -13.29
N SER A 162 3.63 20.43 -13.44
CA SER A 162 2.88 20.42 -14.69
C SER A 162 2.10 21.71 -14.87
N VAL A 163 1.78 22.03 -16.10
CA VAL A 163 0.79 23.04 -16.46
C VAL A 163 -0.42 22.34 -17.06
N PHE A 164 -1.59 22.86 -16.78
CA PHE A 164 -2.82 22.30 -17.32
C PHE A 164 -3.69 23.38 -17.97
N PHE A 165 -4.48 22.95 -18.94
CA PHE A 165 -5.62 23.65 -19.48
C PHE A 165 -6.86 22.77 -19.23
N SER A 166 -7.93 23.36 -18.72
CA SER A 166 -9.22 22.68 -18.58
C SER A 166 -10.32 23.53 -19.18
N GLN A 167 -11.22 22.89 -19.91
CA GLN A 167 -12.40 23.50 -20.48
C GLN A 167 -13.63 22.71 -20.06
N GLU A 168 -14.68 23.41 -19.73
CA GLU A 168 -16.00 22.85 -19.45
C GLU A 168 -17.05 23.51 -20.33
N ALA A 169 -18.03 22.72 -20.72
CA ALA A 169 -19.15 23.19 -21.53
C ALA A 169 -20.46 22.64 -20.93
N LEU A 170 -21.40 23.52 -20.82
CA LEU A 170 -22.74 23.24 -20.37
C LEU A 170 -23.71 23.87 -21.35
N CYS A 171 -24.39 23.03 -22.16
CA CYS A 171 -25.26 23.48 -23.21
C CYS A 171 -24.53 24.37 -24.24
N ASP A 172 -24.97 25.60 -24.38
CA ASP A 172 -24.41 26.57 -25.34
C ASP A 172 -23.28 27.46 -24.76
N GLN A 173 -22.96 27.26 -23.49
CA GLN A 173 -21.90 28.01 -22.83
C GLN A 173 -20.66 27.15 -22.61
N SER A 174 -19.49 27.76 -22.75
CA SER A 174 -18.22 27.13 -22.43
C SER A 174 -17.27 28.11 -21.76
N ALA A 175 -16.51 27.61 -20.83
CA ALA A 175 -15.48 28.39 -20.16
C ALA A 175 -14.26 27.53 -19.87
N GLY A 176 -13.11 28.15 -19.68
CA GLY A 176 -11.86 27.42 -19.48
C GLY A 176 -10.96 28.08 -18.43
N THR A 177 -10.00 27.32 -17.99
CA THR A 177 -8.96 27.73 -17.05
C THR A 177 -7.61 27.18 -17.46
N ILE A 178 -6.57 27.91 -17.10
CA ILE A 178 -5.19 27.47 -17.18
C ILE A 178 -4.59 27.52 -15.77
N GLY A 179 -3.73 26.57 -15.46
CA GLY A 179 -3.11 26.50 -14.15
C GLY A 179 -1.90 25.59 -14.09
N MET A 180 -1.44 25.32 -12.88
CA MET A 180 -0.25 24.53 -12.62
C MET A 180 -0.42 23.62 -11.41
N ASN A 181 0.41 22.56 -11.40
CA ASN A 181 0.61 21.64 -10.29
C ASN A 181 2.10 21.63 -9.92
N ALA A 182 2.41 21.46 -8.65
CA ALA A 182 3.77 21.30 -8.17
C ALA A 182 3.82 20.25 -7.07
N GLY A 183 4.85 19.43 -7.08
CA GLY A 183 5.02 18.39 -6.09
C GLY A 183 6.47 18.02 -5.84
N VAL A 184 6.68 17.43 -4.69
CA VAL A 184 7.97 16.94 -4.22
C VAL A 184 7.79 15.55 -3.62
N MET A 185 8.81 14.72 -3.76
CA MET A 185 8.93 13.45 -3.04
C MET A 185 10.32 13.33 -2.40
N LEU A 186 10.35 12.76 -1.24
CA LEU A 186 11.54 12.47 -0.45
C LEU A 186 11.66 10.96 -0.25
N PRO A 187 12.21 10.23 -1.24
CA PRO A 187 12.48 8.80 -1.10
C PRO A 187 13.49 8.53 0.00
N GLU A 188 13.33 7.40 0.68
CA GLU A 188 14.24 6.96 1.74
C GLU A 188 14.43 8.02 2.85
N PHE A 189 13.35 8.73 3.19
CA PHE A 189 13.35 9.74 4.25
C PHE A 189 13.46 9.05 5.61
N ILE A 190 14.44 9.43 6.44
CA ILE A 190 14.79 8.84 7.74
C ILE A 190 15.28 7.38 7.62
N PHE A 191 14.57 6.49 6.92
CA PHE A 191 14.95 5.08 6.70
C PHE A 191 14.57 4.62 5.29
N SER A 192 15.27 3.60 4.79
CA SER A 192 15.27 3.16 3.38
C SER A 192 13.92 2.67 2.81
N ARG A 193 12.88 2.61 3.62
CA ARG A 193 11.56 2.11 3.24
C ARG A 193 10.46 3.16 3.24
N LEU A 194 10.75 4.38 3.67
CA LEU A 194 9.77 5.46 3.78
C LEU A 194 10.00 6.51 2.71
N THR A 195 8.98 6.75 1.88
CA THR A 195 8.91 7.90 0.97
C THR A 195 7.87 8.87 1.49
N LEU A 196 8.23 10.14 1.64
CA LEU A 196 7.26 11.21 1.88
C LEU A 196 6.99 11.95 0.58
N GLY A 197 5.78 12.48 0.45
CA GLY A 197 5.37 13.28 -0.70
C GLY A 197 4.48 14.43 -0.29
N GLY A 198 4.46 15.48 -1.09
CA GLY A 198 3.59 16.63 -0.86
C GLY A 198 3.61 17.59 -2.03
N GLY A 199 2.65 18.51 -2.03
CA GLY A 199 2.56 19.50 -3.09
C GLY A 199 1.22 20.23 -3.13
N MET A 200 1.00 20.88 -4.25
CA MET A 200 -0.24 21.61 -4.56
C MET A 200 -0.73 21.23 -5.94
N ARG A 201 -2.03 21.04 -6.08
CA ARG A 201 -2.72 20.71 -7.33
C ARG A 201 -3.78 21.76 -7.67
N ASN A 202 -4.03 21.89 -8.98
CA ASN A 202 -5.14 22.68 -9.52
C ASN A 202 -5.08 24.16 -9.18
N TRP A 203 -3.88 24.73 -9.08
CA TRP A 203 -3.73 26.17 -8.92
C TRP A 203 -3.91 26.84 -10.28
N GLY A 204 -5.09 27.40 -10.54
CA GLY A 204 -5.47 27.95 -11.84
C GLY A 204 -6.28 29.25 -11.74
N THR A 205 -6.48 29.85 -12.93
CA THR A 205 -7.31 31.04 -13.09
C THR A 205 -8.78 30.69 -12.84
N PRO A 206 -9.59 31.63 -12.33
CA PRO A 206 -11.03 31.41 -12.21
C PRO A 206 -11.68 31.12 -13.58
N VAL A 207 -12.64 30.23 -13.57
CA VAL A 207 -13.55 29.97 -14.70
C VAL A 207 -14.76 30.87 -14.57
N THR A 208 -15.11 31.58 -15.62
CA THR A 208 -16.24 32.50 -15.60
C THR A 208 -17.27 32.09 -16.66
N PHE A 209 -18.47 31.79 -16.20
CA PHE A 209 -19.65 31.60 -17.02
C PHE A 209 -20.55 32.81 -16.83
N ASP A 210 -20.84 33.53 -17.89
CA ASP A 210 -21.62 34.76 -17.88
C ASP A 210 -21.12 35.75 -16.79
N SER A 211 -21.84 35.87 -15.68
CA SER A 211 -21.48 36.73 -14.55
C SER A 211 -20.93 35.97 -13.33
N ALA A 212 -21.05 34.63 -13.30
CA ALA A 212 -20.60 33.80 -12.20
C ALA A 212 -19.17 33.31 -12.41
N SER A 213 -18.31 33.48 -11.41
CA SER A 213 -16.91 33.06 -11.46
C SER A 213 -16.62 32.08 -10.33
N ALA A 214 -16.02 30.94 -10.67
CA ALA A 214 -15.58 29.92 -9.73
C ALA A 214 -14.12 29.52 -9.97
N ARG A 215 -13.40 29.15 -8.93
CA ARG A 215 -12.00 28.72 -9.02
C ARG A 215 -11.91 27.21 -9.28
N PRO A 216 -10.83 26.74 -9.94
CA PRO A 216 -10.48 25.33 -9.92
C PRO A 216 -10.29 24.83 -8.48
N PRO A 217 -10.40 23.50 -8.25
CA PRO A 217 -10.34 22.90 -6.92
C PRO A 217 -8.90 22.86 -6.38
N LEU A 218 -8.36 24.00 -5.98
CA LEU A 218 -7.03 24.13 -5.41
C LEU A 218 -6.88 23.23 -4.18
N THR A 219 -5.91 22.33 -4.20
CA THR A 219 -5.68 21.37 -3.13
C THR A 219 -4.20 21.28 -2.80
N ALA A 220 -3.81 21.52 -1.55
CA ALA A 220 -2.53 21.09 -1.00
C ALA A 220 -2.65 19.64 -0.50
N TYR A 221 -1.55 18.90 -0.49
CA TYR A 221 -1.58 17.52 0.03
C TYR A 221 -0.25 17.15 0.69
N ALA A 222 -0.34 16.20 1.64
CA ALA A 222 0.79 15.53 2.25
C ALA A 222 0.56 14.02 2.24
N ALA A 223 1.58 13.25 1.90
CA ALA A 223 1.48 11.81 1.72
C ALA A 223 2.71 11.06 2.23
N GLY A 224 2.53 9.79 2.53
CA GLY A 224 3.60 8.86 2.87
C GLY A 224 3.38 7.50 2.24
N ALA A 225 4.47 6.84 1.86
CA ALA A 225 4.47 5.46 1.38
C ALA A 225 5.53 4.66 2.14
N LEU A 226 5.16 3.54 2.70
CA LEU A 226 6.02 2.64 3.47
C LEU A 226 6.06 1.27 2.81
N ASP A 227 7.24 0.84 2.37
CA ASP A 227 7.44 -0.52 1.89
C ASP A 227 7.47 -1.49 3.08
N LEU A 228 6.37 -2.21 3.29
CA LEU A 228 6.24 -3.23 4.33
C LEU A 228 7.07 -4.46 4.00
N LEU A 229 6.98 -4.92 2.76
CA LEU A 229 7.74 -6.01 2.19
C LEU A 229 8.40 -5.53 0.90
N ARG A 230 9.70 -5.82 0.73
CA ARG A 230 10.43 -5.51 -0.49
C ARG A 230 11.16 -6.78 -0.92
N HIS A 231 10.76 -7.35 -2.07
CA HIS A 231 11.32 -8.58 -2.65
C HIS A 231 11.46 -9.72 -1.63
N THR A 232 10.40 -9.92 -0.81
CA THR A 232 10.43 -10.88 0.29
C THR A 232 10.00 -12.25 -0.23
N ASN A 233 10.86 -13.26 -0.07
CA ASN A 233 10.56 -14.65 -0.38
C ASN A 233 9.68 -15.23 0.73
N LEU A 234 8.37 -15.32 0.51
CA LEU A 234 7.42 -15.76 1.53
C LEU A 234 7.25 -17.28 1.62
N LEU A 235 7.40 -17.99 0.51
CA LEU A 235 7.17 -19.44 0.48
C LEU A 235 8.09 -20.10 -0.56
N GLN A 236 8.89 -21.06 -0.10
CA GLN A 236 9.48 -22.07 -0.96
C GLN A 236 8.52 -23.27 -1.02
N THR A 237 7.38 -23.14 -1.69
CA THR A 237 6.46 -24.27 -1.89
C THR A 237 6.63 -24.85 -3.28
N PRO A 238 6.97 -26.15 -3.40
CA PRO A 238 7.17 -26.80 -4.70
C PRO A 238 5.92 -26.90 -5.58
N LEU A 239 4.72 -26.62 -5.02
CA LEU A 239 3.45 -26.99 -5.65
C LEU A 239 2.79 -25.91 -6.51
N LEU A 240 3.03 -24.61 -6.31
CA LEU A 240 2.23 -23.57 -6.98
C LEU A 240 2.90 -22.89 -8.18
N PHE A 241 4.22 -22.85 -8.28
CA PHE A 241 4.94 -22.21 -9.40
C PHE A 241 6.17 -23.00 -9.87
N ARG A 242 6.04 -24.29 -10.07
CA ARG A 242 7.12 -25.16 -10.60
C ARG A 242 8.46 -25.03 -9.84
N GLY A 243 8.39 -24.87 -8.50
CA GLY A 243 9.60 -24.78 -7.67
C GLY A 243 10.26 -23.39 -7.61
N GLN A 244 9.65 -22.38 -8.20
CA GLN A 244 10.14 -21.00 -8.11
C GLN A 244 9.70 -20.34 -6.78
N PRO A 245 10.55 -19.52 -6.13
CA PRO A 245 10.17 -18.80 -4.94
C PRO A 245 9.05 -17.79 -5.24
N ILE A 246 8.08 -17.66 -4.33
CA ILE A 246 7.09 -16.60 -4.40
C ILE A 246 7.70 -15.32 -3.79
N VAL A 247 7.94 -14.33 -4.64
CA VAL A 247 8.42 -13.01 -4.24
C VAL A 247 7.21 -12.09 -4.02
N VAL A 248 7.12 -11.51 -2.86
CA VAL A 248 6.04 -10.57 -2.51
C VAL A 248 6.61 -9.22 -2.15
N ASP A 249 6.01 -8.19 -2.74
CA ASP A 249 6.17 -6.81 -2.33
C ASP A 249 4.86 -6.33 -1.71
N ALA A 250 4.95 -5.52 -0.66
CA ALA A 250 3.79 -4.88 -0.05
C ALA A 250 4.12 -3.45 0.36
N LYS A 251 3.23 -2.54 0.03
CA LYS A 251 3.37 -1.10 0.29
C LYS A 251 2.12 -0.58 0.98
N LEU A 252 2.30 0.15 2.08
CA LEU A 252 1.27 0.94 2.75
C LEU A 252 1.40 2.38 2.28
N VAL A 253 0.30 3.01 1.93
CA VAL A 253 0.25 4.42 1.54
C VAL A 253 -0.78 5.16 2.38
N GLY A 254 -0.50 6.44 2.64
CA GLY A 254 -1.44 7.34 3.29
C GLY A 254 -1.29 8.74 2.71
N GLN A 255 -2.38 9.48 2.68
CA GLN A 255 -2.43 10.86 2.19
C GLN A 255 -3.48 11.65 2.94
N VAL A 256 -3.24 12.94 3.08
CA VAL A 256 -4.25 13.91 3.52
C VAL A 256 -4.28 15.02 2.48
N ASP A 257 -5.44 15.24 1.90
CA ASP A 257 -5.72 16.37 1.03
C ASP A 257 -6.31 17.52 1.84
N PHE A 258 -5.85 18.74 1.55
CA PHE A 258 -6.25 20.01 2.14
C PHE A 258 -6.85 20.91 1.05
N PRO A 259 -8.08 20.67 0.61
CA PRO A 259 -8.69 21.50 -0.42
C PRO A 259 -8.97 22.90 0.13
N TYR A 260 -8.84 23.88 -0.74
CA TYR A 260 -9.18 25.26 -0.40
C TYR A 260 -10.68 25.39 -0.06
N ARG A 261 -11.00 25.88 1.13
CA ARG A 261 -12.37 26.07 1.64
C ARG A 261 -13.22 24.81 1.66
N ASN A 262 -12.61 23.66 1.88
CA ASN A 262 -13.33 22.40 2.02
C ASN A 262 -12.75 21.58 3.18
N GLU A 263 -13.36 20.44 3.49
CA GLU A 263 -12.90 19.54 4.53
C GLU A 263 -11.64 18.79 4.13
N LEU A 264 -10.92 18.29 5.13
CA LEU A 264 -9.78 17.41 4.92
C LEU A 264 -10.25 16.06 4.42
N PHE A 265 -9.53 15.51 3.45
CA PHE A 265 -9.79 14.16 2.93
C PHE A 265 -8.60 13.24 3.19
N PRO A 266 -8.56 12.59 4.36
CA PRO A 266 -7.60 11.54 4.60
C PRO A 266 -7.89 10.31 3.73
N ALA A 267 -6.84 9.63 3.32
CA ALA A 267 -6.91 8.40 2.55
C ALA A 267 -5.79 7.44 2.96
N ALA A 268 -6.05 6.16 2.88
CA ALA A 268 -5.06 5.13 3.13
C ALA A 268 -5.28 3.93 2.22
N GLY A 269 -4.21 3.22 1.88
CA GLY A 269 -4.31 2.02 1.06
C GLY A 269 -3.11 1.11 1.19
N VAL A 270 -3.29 -0.12 0.77
CA VAL A 270 -2.26 -1.15 0.70
C VAL A 270 -2.21 -1.70 -0.72
N GLU A 271 -1.01 -1.79 -1.28
CA GLU A 271 -0.73 -2.47 -2.54
C GLU A 271 0.15 -3.69 -2.24
N GLY A 272 -0.24 -4.86 -2.74
CA GLY A 272 0.54 -6.07 -2.72
C GLY A 272 0.83 -6.54 -4.14
N THR A 273 2.05 -7.04 -4.38
CA THR A 273 2.45 -7.58 -5.68
C THR A 273 3.08 -8.95 -5.49
N VAL A 274 2.66 -9.91 -6.29
CA VAL A 274 3.19 -11.28 -6.30
C VAL A 274 3.98 -11.50 -7.57
N ASN A 275 5.26 -11.84 -7.43
CA ASN A 275 6.22 -12.08 -8.54
C ASN A 275 6.29 -10.92 -9.56
N GLY A 276 5.94 -9.70 -9.15
CA GLY A 276 5.85 -8.56 -10.06
C GLY A 276 4.73 -8.68 -11.11
N VAL A 277 3.93 -9.74 -11.08
CA VAL A 277 2.91 -10.07 -12.09
C VAL A 277 1.50 -9.72 -11.62
N ILE A 278 1.09 -10.26 -10.47
CA ILE A 278 -0.25 -10.07 -9.94
C ILE A 278 -0.21 -8.95 -8.91
N ILE A 279 -1.12 -8.02 -9.03
CA ILE A 279 -1.23 -6.85 -8.16
C ILE A 279 -2.61 -6.87 -7.50
N GLY A 280 -2.64 -6.69 -6.19
CA GLY A 280 -3.87 -6.51 -5.40
C GLY A 280 -3.80 -5.21 -4.61
N ARG A 281 -4.93 -4.51 -4.47
CA ARG A 281 -5.02 -3.26 -3.73
C ARG A 281 -6.30 -3.20 -2.91
N ILE A 282 -6.19 -2.57 -1.77
CA ILE A 282 -7.32 -2.18 -0.94
C ILE A 282 -7.07 -0.78 -0.43
N GLY A 283 -8.04 0.10 -0.55
CA GLY A 283 -7.93 1.48 -0.13
C GLY A 283 -9.21 1.97 0.51
N TYR A 284 -9.07 3.00 1.32
CA TYR A 284 -10.19 3.67 1.94
C TYR A 284 -9.98 5.18 1.94
N GLN A 285 -10.97 5.92 1.48
CA GLN A 285 -11.02 7.36 1.58
C GLN A 285 -11.97 7.75 2.71
N PHE A 286 -11.47 8.57 3.63
CA PHE A 286 -12.22 9.13 4.73
C PHE A 286 -12.80 10.47 4.28
N GLY A 287 -13.93 10.88 4.82
CA GLY A 287 -14.57 12.16 4.51
C GLY A 287 -16.07 12.08 4.69
N GLU A 288 -16.77 13.16 4.37
CA GLU A 288 -18.23 13.17 4.38
C GLU A 288 -18.80 12.64 3.07
N ASP A 289 -19.91 12.01 3.16
CA ASP A 289 -20.89 11.37 2.28
C ASP A 289 -20.50 11.03 0.82
N ASN A 290 -19.94 11.95 0.03
CA ASN A 290 -19.72 11.69 -1.40
C ASN A 290 -18.29 11.24 -1.76
N ARG A 291 -17.33 11.33 -0.81
CA ARG A 291 -15.94 10.92 -1.03
C ARG A 291 -15.52 9.72 -0.19
N LYS A 292 -16.27 9.40 0.87
CA LYS A 292 -16.03 8.27 1.75
C LYS A 292 -16.32 6.96 1.02
N GLY A 293 -15.41 6.00 1.08
CA GLY A 293 -15.67 4.69 0.51
C GLY A 293 -14.50 3.74 0.55
N LEU A 294 -14.83 2.47 0.48
CA LEU A 294 -13.90 1.37 0.29
C LEU A 294 -13.62 1.21 -1.20
N SER A 295 -12.37 1.00 -1.54
CA SER A 295 -11.93 0.72 -2.90
C SER A 295 -11.15 -0.59 -2.94
N LEU A 296 -11.36 -1.36 -3.99
CA LEU A 296 -10.63 -2.58 -4.29
C LEU A 296 -9.99 -2.44 -5.67
N GLY A 297 -8.76 -2.92 -5.81
CA GLY A 297 -8.04 -2.88 -7.08
C GLY A 297 -7.36 -4.19 -7.37
N ALA A 298 -7.28 -4.53 -8.65
CA ALA A 298 -6.52 -5.66 -9.16
C ALA A 298 -5.73 -5.25 -10.40
N GLY A 299 -4.60 -5.88 -10.63
CA GLY A 299 -3.80 -5.64 -11.81
C GLY A 299 -2.98 -6.85 -12.21
N ILE A 300 -2.59 -6.87 -13.47
CA ILE A 300 -1.69 -7.89 -14.01
C ILE A 300 -0.68 -7.26 -14.96
N ASN A 301 0.59 -7.63 -14.80
CA ASN A 301 1.68 -7.30 -15.71
C ASN A 301 1.92 -8.48 -16.65
N VAL A 302 1.77 -8.27 -17.96
CA VAL A 302 1.98 -9.29 -18.99
C VAL A 302 2.91 -8.73 -20.07
N GLY A 303 4.18 -9.09 -20.00
CA GLY A 303 5.21 -8.52 -20.88
C GLY A 303 5.25 -6.99 -20.75
N PRO A 304 5.15 -6.25 -21.87
CA PRO A 304 5.16 -4.80 -21.85
C PRO A 304 3.82 -4.17 -21.42
N PHE A 305 2.80 -4.98 -21.15
CA PHE A 305 1.46 -4.50 -20.83
C PHE A 305 1.17 -4.63 -19.34
N ARG A 306 0.50 -3.60 -18.80
CA ARG A 306 -0.17 -3.65 -17.50
C ARG A 306 -1.65 -3.40 -17.71
N LEU A 307 -2.48 -4.31 -17.22
CA LEU A 307 -3.93 -4.16 -17.20
C LEU A 307 -4.37 -4.02 -15.75
N GLU A 308 -5.21 -3.04 -15.47
CA GLU A 308 -5.66 -2.75 -14.11
C GLU A 308 -7.15 -2.48 -14.08
N TYR A 309 -7.76 -2.88 -12.99
CA TYR A 309 -9.16 -2.63 -12.66
C TYR A 309 -9.25 -2.14 -11.23
N ALA A 310 -10.17 -1.22 -10.96
CA ALA A 310 -10.56 -0.85 -9.60
C ALA A 310 -12.06 -0.63 -9.52
N PHE A 311 -12.57 -0.94 -8.35
CA PHE A 311 -13.94 -0.74 -7.94
C PHE A 311 -13.95 0.18 -6.72
N ARG A 312 -14.86 1.15 -6.70
CA ARG A 312 -15.13 2.00 -5.54
C ARG A 312 -16.61 1.94 -5.18
N ASP A 313 -16.88 1.56 -3.94
CA ASP A 313 -18.20 1.67 -3.32
C ASP A 313 -18.31 3.06 -2.66
N ARG A 314 -19.24 3.87 -3.14
CA ARG A 314 -19.54 5.22 -2.60
C ARG A 314 -20.70 5.22 -1.61
N LYS A 315 -21.28 4.09 -1.30
CA LYS A 315 -22.39 4.00 -0.36
C LYS A 315 -21.93 4.13 1.10
N ASN A 316 -22.77 4.83 1.84
CA ASN A 316 -22.69 4.94 3.29
C ASN A 316 -22.31 3.59 3.93
N ALA A 317 -21.20 3.56 4.64
CA ALA A 317 -20.57 2.39 5.27
C ALA A 317 -21.43 1.67 6.34
N GLY A 318 -22.75 1.78 6.28
CA GLY A 318 -23.68 1.21 7.26
C GLY A 318 -24.53 0.04 6.76
N ALA A 319 -24.62 -0.23 5.48
CA ALA A 319 -25.52 -1.28 5.03
C ALA A 319 -25.01 -1.99 3.76
N LYS A 320 -24.61 -3.23 3.94
CA LYS A 320 -24.36 -4.25 2.91
C LYS A 320 -23.09 -4.07 2.08
N PHE A 321 -21.98 -4.65 2.56
CA PHE A 321 -20.84 -5.05 1.74
C PHE A 321 -21.37 -5.77 0.47
N PHE A 322 -20.91 -5.34 -0.72
CA PHE A 322 -21.22 -5.93 -2.03
C PHE A 322 -22.69 -5.84 -2.50
N SER A 323 -23.37 -4.73 -2.37
CA SER A 323 -24.55 -4.48 -3.20
C SER A 323 -24.12 -3.72 -4.45
N PHE A 324 -24.14 -4.36 -5.60
CA PHE A 324 -23.99 -3.70 -6.89
C PHE A 324 -25.18 -2.77 -7.10
N ASP A 325 -25.02 -1.48 -6.79
CA ASP A 325 -26.00 -0.47 -7.06
C ASP A 325 -25.50 0.43 -8.19
N PRO A 326 -26.15 0.41 -9.34
CA PRO A 326 -25.71 1.17 -10.51
C PRO A 326 -25.65 2.69 -10.30
N LEU A 327 -26.21 3.22 -9.21
CA LEU A 327 -26.21 4.64 -8.89
C LEU A 327 -25.07 5.09 -7.97
N GLY A 328 -24.27 4.17 -7.39
CA GLY A 328 -23.25 4.52 -6.39
C GLY A 328 -21.84 3.98 -6.67
N ASP A 329 -21.71 2.98 -7.51
CA ASP A 329 -20.47 2.27 -7.75
C ASP A 329 -19.69 2.88 -8.92
N GLU A 330 -18.38 2.95 -8.80
CA GLU A 330 -17.49 3.37 -9.88
C GLU A 330 -16.60 2.22 -10.30
N HIS A 331 -16.51 2.00 -11.61
CA HIS A 331 -15.64 0.99 -12.22
C HIS A 331 -14.58 1.68 -13.06
N HIS A 332 -13.33 1.40 -12.76
CA HIS A 332 -12.18 1.98 -13.42
C HIS A 332 -11.37 0.88 -14.10
N VAL A 333 -10.98 1.07 -15.34
CA VAL A 333 -10.10 0.18 -16.09
C VAL A 333 -8.96 0.97 -16.69
N SER A 334 -7.77 0.38 -16.78
CA SER A 334 -6.67 0.95 -17.55
C SER A 334 -5.85 -0.12 -18.25
N ALA A 335 -5.24 0.30 -19.35
CA ALA A 335 -4.20 -0.44 -20.04
C ALA A 335 -2.98 0.46 -20.22
N THR A 336 -1.81 -0.02 -19.81
CA THR A 336 -0.53 0.66 -19.97
C THR A 336 0.39 -0.19 -20.81
N LEU A 337 0.98 0.41 -21.85
CA LEU A 337 2.05 -0.17 -22.66
C LEU A 337 3.37 0.52 -22.28
N PHE A 338 4.39 -0.28 -21.93
CA PHE A 338 5.76 0.17 -21.69
C PHE A 338 6.62 -0.17 -22.92
N PHE A 339 7.42 0.78 -23.42
CA PHE A 339 8.20 0.60 -24.65
C PHE A 339 9.49 1.42 -24.67
N GLY A 340 10.46 1.03 -25.49
CA GLY A 340 11.63 1.85 -25.85
C GLY A 340 12.64 2.14 -24.74
N GLY A 341 12.80 1.26 -23.76
CA GLY A 341 13.84 1.37 -22.72
C GLY A 341 14.40 0.01 -22.36
N PRO A 342 15.50 -0.06 -21.59
CA PRO A 342 15.90 -1.31 -20.99
C PRO A 342 14.73 -1.79 -20.13
N GLN A 343 14.15 -2.92 -20.49
CA GLN A 343 12.99 -3.49 -19.79
C GLN A 343 13.42 -4.04 -18.44
N THR A 344 13.71 -3.17 -17.48
CA THR A 344 14.08 -3.54 -16.11
C THR A 344 12.86 -3.87 -15.24
N ASN A 345 11.64 -3.64 -15.75
CA ASN A 345 10.37 -4.00 -15.09
C ASN A 345 9.65 -5.14 -15.82
N GLN A 346 10.36 -5.95 -16.62
CA GLN A 346 9.76 -7.23 -16.99
C GLN A 346 9.57 -8.03 -15.69
N PRO A 347 8.37 -8.64 -15.49
CA PRO A 347 8.30 -9.76 -14.61
C PRO A 347 9.41 -10.69 -15.05
N VAL A 348 10.28 -11.10 -14.12
CA VAL A 348 11.27 -12.12 -14.42
C VAL A 348 10.48 -13.36 -14.81
N VAL A 349 10.13 -13.48 -16.09
CA VAL A 349 9.79 -14.77 -16.65
C VAL A 349 11.09 -15.53 -16.48
N PRO A 350 11.15 -16.56 -15.63
CA PRO A 350 12.38 -17.28 -15.42
C PRO A 350 12.81 -17.81 -16.79
N VAL A 351 13.88 -17.24 -17.33
CA VAL A 351 14.58 -17.87 -18.44
C VAL A 351 15.01 -19.21 -17.86
N ILE A 352 14.43 -20.27 -18.36
CA ILE A 352 14.84 -21.63 -18.02
C ILE A 352 16.26 -21.78 -18.56
N ILE A 353 17.24 -21.42 -17.74
CA ILE A 353 18.63 -21.73 -18.01
C ILE A 353 18.76 -23.21 -17.67
N ASN A 354 18.66 -24.06 -18.69
CA ASN A 354 18.98 -25.50 -18.63
C ASN A 354 20.50 -25.71 -18.51
N GLN A 355 21.19 -24.90 -17.71
CA GLN A 355 22.58 -25.19 -17.34
C GLN A 355 22.61 -25.55 -15.85
N PRO A 356 23.36 -26.55 -15.47
CA PRO A 356 23.54 -26.88 -14.07
C PRO A 356 24.11 -25.65 -13.36
N ILE A 357 23.37 -25.19 -12.36
CA ILE A 357 23.77 -24.05 -11.54
C ILE A 357 25.03 -24.49 -10.77
N ASP A 358 26.15 -23.83 -11.01
CA ASP A 358 27.34 -24.00 -10.21
C ASP A 358 27.10 -23.39 -8.82
N THR A 359 26.56 -24.23 -7.94
CA THR A 359 26.27 -23.86 -6.54
C THR A 359 27.54 -23.51 -5.77
N ALA A 360 28.72 -23.94 -6.21
CA ALA A 360 29.99 -23.61 -5.59
C ALA A 360 30.37 -22.14 -5.88
N ALA A 361 30.19 -21.67 -7.12
CA ALA A 361 30.46 -20.29 -7.50
C ALA A 361 29.48 -19.31 -6.81
N ILE A 362 28.19 -19.68 -6.70
CA ILE A 362 27.20 -18.85 -5.98
C ILE A 362 27.51 -18.79 -4.48
N ASN A 363 27.86 -19.91 -3.86
CA ASN A 363 28.22 -19.93 -2.44
C ASN A 363 29.53 -19.16 -2.16
N ALA A 364 30.48 -19.15 -3.10
CA ALA A 364 31.69 -18.33 -3.00
C ALA A 364 31.36 -16.84 -3.09
N ALA A 365 30.55 -16.43 -4.06
CA ALA A 365 30.12 -15.03 -4.23
C ALA A 365 29.29 -14.52 -3.03
N VAL A 366 28.40 -15.35 -2.49
CA VAL A 366 27.62 -15.02 -1.27
C VAL A 366 28.54 -14.89 -0.06
N ARG A 367 29.50 -15.78 0.14
CA ARG A 367 30.48 -15.64 1.25
C ARG A 367 31.31 -14.38 1.12
N GLU A 368 31.76 -14.05 -0.09
CA GLU A 368 32.55 -12.85 -0.32
C GLU A 368 31.73 -11.57 -0.07
N ALA A 369 30.46 -11.53 -0.52
CA ALA A 369 29.55 -10.42 -0.25
C ALA A 369 29.26 -10.25 1.24
N VAL A 370 29.00 -11.35 1.96
CA VAL A 370 28.76 -11.35 3.41
C VAL A 370 30.02 -10.90 4.16
N GLN A 371 31.20 -11.37 3.76
CA GLN A 371 32.46 -10.94 4.40
C GLN A 371 32.77 -9.46 4.16
N ARG A 372 32.45 -8.94 2.96
CA ARG A 372 32.60 -7.52 2.62
C ARG A 372 31.68 -6.65 3.48
N GLU A 373 30.40 -7.05 3.64
CA GLU A 373 29.46 -6.33 4.51
C GLU A 373 29.83 -6.42 5.99
N LEU A 374 30.29 -7.58 6.47
CA LEU A 374 30.79 -7.72 7.84
C LEU A 374 32.06 -6.88 8.10
N ALA A 375 32.94 -6.74 7.11
CA ALA A 375 34.10 -5.86 7.21
C ALA A 375 33.71 -4.38 7.32
N ASN A 376 32.66 -3.97 6.58
CA ASN A 376 32.11 -2.61 6.65
C ASN A 376 31.41 -2.31 7.99
N LEU A 377 30.86 -3.34 8.66
CA LEU A 377 30.18 -3.20 9.95
C LEU A 377 31.15 -3.28 11.16
N ARG A 378 32.35 -3.83 10.98
CA ARG A 378 33.36 -3.93 12.09
C ARG A 378 33.65 -2.60 12.76
N PRO A 379 33.93 -1.47 12.06
CA PRO A 379 34.20 -0.19 12.71
C PRO A 379 32.99 0.32 13.52
N LEU A 380 31.79 0.03 13.07
CA LEU A 380 30.54 0.40 13.76
C LEU A 380 30.35 -0.44 15.04
N LEU A 381 30.63 -1.75 14.96
CA LEU A 381 30.56 -2.66 16.10
C LEU A 381 31.64 -2.34 17.15
N ASP A 382 32.84 -1.93 16.74
CA ASP A 382 33.90 -1.54 17.65
C ASP A 382 33.60 -0.18 18.32
N SER A 383 33.00 0.76 17.62
CA SER A 383 32.49 2.02 18.20
C SER A 383 31.35 1.80 19.19
N LEU A 384 30.45 0.85 18.91
CA LEU A 384 29.35 0.47 19.82
C LEU A 384 29.88 -0.28 21.06
N ARG A 385 30.97 -1.06 20.96
CA ARG A 385 31.61 -1.71 22.10
C ARG A 385 32.36 -0.72 23.02
N GLN A 386 32.83 0.40 22.46
CA GLN A 386 33.47 1.47 23.24
C GLN A 386 32.47 2.42 23.90
N ALA A 387 31.25 2.53 23.35
CA ALA A 387 30.16 3.25 23.98
C ALA A 387 29.56 2.38 25.09
N ARG A 388 30.05 2.53 26.31
CA ARG A 388 29.50 1.93 27.52
C ARG A 388 28.19 2.61 27.85
N VAL A 389 27.13 2.24 27.12
CA VAL A 389 25.75 2.60 27.47
C VAL A 389 25.20 1.42 28.27
N GLU A 390 25.05 1.60 29.57
CA GLU A 390 24.18 0.75 30.38
C GLU A 390 22.73 0.93 29.90
N VAL A 391 22.34 0.20 28.86
CA VAL A 391 20.92 0.01 28.53
C VAL A 391 20.48 -1.23 29.33
N ARG A 392 19.99 -0.97 30.53
CA ARG A 392 19.10 -1.90 31.22
C ARG A 392 17.77 -1.88 30.48
N ASN A 393 17.63 -2.73 29.50
CA ASN A 393 16.35 -3.28 29.03
C ASN A 393 16.68 -4.59 28.33
N GLU A 394 16.59 -5.67 29.09
CA GLU A 394 16.51 -7.03 28.61
C GLU A 394 15.21 -7.18 27.82
N SER A 395 15.23 -6.88 26.55
CA SER A 395 14.25 -7.45 25.63
C SER A 395 14.67 -8.91 25.41
N GLU A 396 14.16 -9.79 26.26
CA GLU A 396 14.24 -11.24 26.08
C GLU A 396 13.77 -11.58 24.66
N LEU A 397 14.64 -12.13 23.85
CA LEU A 397 14.33 -12.60 22.51
C LEU A 397 13.60 -13.93 22.65
N VAL A 398 12.32 -13.86 23.07
CA VAL A 398 11.42 -14.99 23.20
C VAL A 398 10.59 -15.07 21.92
N ALA A 399 10.94 -16.01 21.04
CA ALA A 399 10.13 -16.29 19.88
C ALA A 399 8.99 -17.24 20.26
N ARG A 400 7.74 -16.79 20.08
CA ARG A 400 6.55 -17.60 20.33
C ARG A 400 5.97 -18.09 19.00
N TYR A 401 6.01 -19.40 18.80
CA TYR A 401 5.39 -20.04 17.64
C TYR A 401 4.04 -20.63 18.03
N ILE A 402 2.97 -20.09 17.45
CA ILE A 402 1.64 -20.70 17.54
C ILE A 402 1.57 -21.77 16.47
N VAL A 403 1.81 -23.01 16.86
CA VAL A 403 1.70 -24.15 15.95
C VAL A 403 0.26 -24.67 16.04
N PRO A 404 -0.44 -24.85 14.93
CA PRO A 404 -1.83 -25.32 14.95
C PRO A 404 -1.92 -26.84 15.16
N VAL A 405 -1.37 -27.33 16.28
CA VAL A 405 -1.59 -28.71 16.75
C VAL A 405 -2.87 -28.72 17.55
N HIS A 406 -3.93 -29.28 16.97
CA HIS A 406 -5.24 -29.32 17.59
C HIS A 406 -5.58 -30.74 18.07
N PHE A 407 -6.27 -30.81 19.19
CA PHE A 407 -6.66 -32.08 19.80
C PHE A 407 -8.17 -32.29 19.70
N ALA A 408 -8.55 -33.56 19.54
CA ALA A 408 -9.92 -33.96 19.68
C ALA A 408 -10.42 -33.65 21.10
N PHE A 409 -11.75 -33.57 21.25
CA PHE A 409 -12.35 -33.36 22.55
C PHE A 409 -11.93 -34.50 23.49
N ASP A 410 -11.54 -34.13 24.70
CA ASP A 410 -11.10 -35.06 25.76
C ASP A 410 -9.94 -35.99 25.37
N SER A 411 -9.08 -35.54 24.44
CA SER A 411 -7.93 -36.30 23.93
C SER A 411 -6.63 -35.53 24.09
N ALA A 412 -5.54 -36.28 24.31
CA ALA A 412 -4.16 -35.82 24.25
C ALA A 412 -3.36 -36.55 23.15
N VAL A 413 -4.03 -37.24 22.25
CA VAL A 413 -3.39 -37.96 21.15
C VAL A 413 -3.06 -36.98 20.03
N VAL A 414 -1.78 -36.89 19.61
CA VAL A 414 -1.33 -36.12 18.46
C VAL A 414 -1.81 -36.82 17.19
N ARG A 415 -2.46 -36.09 16.29
CA ARG A 415 -3.00 -36.65 15.06
C ARG A 415 -1.91 -36.79 14.01
N ASP A 416 -2.03 -37.78 13.13
CA ASP A 416 -1.08 -37.97 12.01
C ASP A 416 -1.03 -36.75 11.08
N SER A 417 -2.14 -36.04 10.91
CA SER A 417 -2.20 -34.78 10.15
C SER A 417 -1.29 -33.69 10.70
N ASP A 418 -1.03 -33.70 12.01
CA ASP A 418 -0.25 -32.66 12.69
C ASP A 418 1.26 -32.97 12.69
N LEU A 419 1.65 -34.19 12.34
CA LEU A 419 3.05 -34.63 12.32
C LEU A 419 3.90 -33.89 11.32
N THR A 420 3.34 -33.50 10.16
CA THR A 420 4.04 -32.69 9.15
C THR A 420 4.42 -31.32 9.71
N VAL A 421 3.49 -30.68 10.38
CA VAL A 421 3.71 -29.35 11.00
C VAL A 421 4.73 -29.44 12.13
N LEU A 422 4.63 -30.48 12.97
CA LEU A 422 5.61 -30.72 14.04
C LEU A 422 7.01 -31.02 13.49
N GLY A 423 7.12 -31.68 12.34
CA GLY A 423 8.38 -31.89 11.64
C GLY A 423 9.02 -30.57 11.19
N GLN A 424 8.24 -29.63 10.65
CA GLN A 424 8.72 -28.30 10.29
C GLN A 424 9.23 -27.52 11.50
N VAL A 425 8.52 -27.60 12.62
CA VAL A 425 8.96 -26.96 13.89
C VAL A 425 10.25 -27.61 14.39
N ALA A 426 10.36 -28.93 14.33
CA ALA A 426 11.58 -29.64 14.69
C ALA A 426 12.78 -29.22 13.83
N ASP A 427 12.58 -29.02 12.53
CA ASP A 427 13.62 -28.52 11.63
C ASP A 427 14.05 -27.09 11.96
N VAL A 428 13.11 -26.20 12.30
CA VAL A 428 13.41 -24.83 12.75
C VAL A 428 14.24 -24.87 14.05
N ILE A 429 13.82 -25.67 15.04
CA ILE A 429 14.55 -25.80 16.30
C ILE A 429 15.97 -26.30 16.04
N LYS A 430 16.16 -27.36 15.25
CA LYS A 430 17.47 -27.93 14.93
C LYS A 430 18.40 -26.94 14.21
N ARG A 431 17.86 -26.19 13.26
CA ARG A 431 18.69 -25.32 12.39
C ARG A 431 18.91 -23.94 12.96
N VAL A 432 17.91 -23.37 13.61
CA VAL A 432 17.93 -21.96 14.04
C VAL A 432 18.18 -21.83 15.54
N TYR A 433 17.67 -22.77 16.34
CA TYR A 433 17.72 -22.72 17.81
C TYR A 433 18.26 -24.01 18.44
N PRO A 434 19.41 -24.54 18.00
CA PRO A 434 19.87 -25.88 18.42
C PRO A 434 20.09 -26.02 19.92
N ASN A 435 20.40 -24.95 20.62
CA ASN A 435 20.70 -24.95 22.06
C ASN A 435 19.66 -24.20 22.91
N ALA A 436 18.61 -23.65 22.32
CA ALA A 436 17.62 -22.87 23.04
C ALA A 436 16.67 -23.75 23.88
N LEU A 437 16.26 -23.25 25.03
CA LEU A 437 15.22 -23.89 25.83
C LEU A 437 13.85 -23.68 25.18
N VAL A 438 13.11 -24.76 24.93
CA VAL A 438 11.79 -24.74 24.30
C VAL A 438 10.72 -25.11 25.31
N THR A 439 9.77 -24.22 25.54
CA THR A 439 8.60 -24.49 26.38
C THR A 439 7.42 -24.88 25.51
N ILE A 440 6.86 -26.05 25.75
CA ILE A 440 5.64 -26.55 25.09
C ILE A 440 4.45 -26.28 26.02
N GLU A 441 3.57 -25.41 25.58
CA GLU A 441 2.43 -24.94 26.37
C GLU A 441 1.13 -25.58 25.87
N GLY A 442 0.43 -26.30 26.74
CA GLY A 442 -0.84 -26.97 26.41
C GLY A 442 -2.04 -26.19 26.94
N PHE A 443 -3.15 -26.26 26.19
CA PHE A 443 -4.41 -25.59 26.51
C PHE A 443 -5.61 -26.53 26.34
N ALA A 444 -6.68 -26.21 27.03
CA ALA A 444 -7.96 -26.91 26.96
C ALA A 444 -9.11 -25.90 26.74
N ASP A 445 -10.24 -26.40 26.21
CA ASP A 445 -11.48 -25.62 26.20
C ASP A 445 -12.13 -25.63 27.60
N PRO A 446 -13.02 -24.67 27.91
CA PRO A 446 -13.64 -24.59 29.26
C PRO A 446 -14.76 -25.63 29.51
N ALA A 447 -14.69 -26.78 28.86
CA ALA A 447 -15.59 -27.92 29.13
C ALA A 447 -14.95 -28.85 30.14
N GLY A 448 -15.49 -28.95 31.35
CA GLY A 448 -14.96 -29.76 32.42
C GLY A 448 -14.56 -28.96 33.67
N THR A 449 -13.94 -29.63 34.66
CA THR A 449 -13.41 -28.92 35.81
C THR A 449 -12.03 -28.34 35.55
N ARG A 450 -11.70 -27.26 36.25
CA ARG A 450 -10.39 -26.59 36.13
C ARG A 450 -9.22 -27.53 36.35
N GLU A 451 -9.31 -28.40 37.38
CA GLU A 451 -8.27 -29.37 37.72
C GLU A 451 -8.12 -30.43 36.60
N TYR A 452 -9.24 -30.85 36.03
CA TYR A 452 -9.25 -31.78 34.91
C TYR A 452 -8.57 -31.16 33.68
N ASN A 453 -8.98 -29.96 33.32
CA ASN A 453 -8.45 -29.25 32.16
C ASN A 453 -6.95 -28.91 32.32
N LEU A 454 -6.51 -28.62 33.54
CA LEU A 454 -5.09 -28.43 33.82
C LEU A 454 -4.29 -29.73 33.58
N ARG A 455 -4.79 -30.89 34.05
CA ARG A 455 -4.15 -32.17 33.76
C ARG A 455 -4.19 -32.54 32.27
N LEU A 456 -5.31 -32.30 31.60
CA LEU A 456 -5.48 -32.61 30.20
C LEU A 456 -4.53 -31.76 29.32
N SER A 457 -4.43 -30.47 29.58
CA SER A 457 -3.54 -29.56 28.87
C SER A 457 -2.07 -29.94 29.06
N ARG A 458 -1.68 -30.38 30.27
CA ARG A 458 -0.32 -30.87 30.52
C ARG A 458 -0.03 -32.17 29.73
N ARG A 459 -0.98 -33.13 29.73
CA ARG A 459 -0.84 -34.36 28.94
C ARG A 459 -0.68 -34.09 27.45
N ARG A 460 -1.36 -33.05 26.90
CA ARG A 460 -1.20 -32.61 25.51
C ARG A 460 0.21 -32.09 25.23
N ALA A 461 0.74 -31.26 26.12
CA ALA A 461 2.11 -30.75 26.00
C ALA A 461 3.16 -31.88 26.07
N GLU A 462 2.94 -32.86 26.97
CA GLU A 462 3.82 -34.04 27.11
C GLU A 462 3.76 -34.96 25.89
N ALA A 463 2.57 -35.15 25.30
CA ALA A 463 2.42 -35.96 24.08
C ALA A 463 3.15 -35.31 22.89
N VAL A 464 3.09 -33.99 22.73
CA VAL A 464 3.86 -33.29 21.70
C VAL A 464 5.35 -33.37 21.98
N LYS A 465 5.80 -33.22 23.24
CA LYS A 465 7.21 -33.43 23.63
C LYS A 465 7.70 -34.81 23.24
N ALA A 466 6.91 -35.85 23.53
CA ALA A 466 7.28 -37.24 23.15
C ALA A 466 7.48 -37.37 21.63
N VAL A 467 6.59 -36.79 20.81
CA VAL A 467 6.73 -36.78 19.35
C VAL A 467 8.01 -36.04 18.92
N MET A 468 8.33 -34.90 19.52
CA MET A 468 9.54 -34.13 19.19
C MET A 468 10.83 -34.91 19.51
N VAL A 469 10.83 -35.66 20.62
CA VAL A 469 11.97 -36.46 21.05
C VAL A 469 12.06 -37.77 20.27
N ASP A 470 10.99 -38.57 20.28
CA ASP A 470 11.03 -39.96 19.80
C ASP A 470 11.02 -40.04 18.27
N ARG A 471 10.25 -39.17 17.61
CA ARG A 471 10.10 -39.20 16.17
C ARG A 471 11.06 -38.25 15.43
N PHE A 472 11.31 -37.08 16.00
CA PHE A 472 12.16 -36.07 15.34
C PHE A 472 13.57 -35.99 15.94
N GLY A 473 13.91 -36.78 16.98
CA GLY A 473 15.27 -36.92 17.50
C GLY A 473 15.84 -35.67 18.18
N LEU A 474 15.00 -34.84 18.78
CA LEU A 474 15.46 -33.68 19.56
C LEU A 474 15.79 -34.07 20.99
N PRO A 475 16.74 -33.41 21.67
CA PRO A 475 17.12 -33.73 23.05
C PRO A 475 15.96 -33.48 24.02
N ALA A 476 15.65 -34.46 24.88
CA ALA A 476 14.54 -34.35 25.85
C ALA A 476 14.74 -33.19 26.85
N GLN A 477 16.00 -32.84 27.15
CA GLN A 477 16.38 -31.76 28.06
C GLN A 477 16.04 -30.37 27.47
N GLN A 478 15.98 -30.25 26.14
CA GLN A 478 15.63 -29.03 25.43
C GLN A 478 14.16 -28.62 25.68
N PHE A 479 13.31 -29.53 26.13
CA PHE A 479 11.87 -29.28 26.23
C PHE A 479 11.38 -29.22 27.69
N ARG A 480 10.68 -28.11 28.00
CA ARG A 480 9.88 -27.95 29.21
C ARG A 480 8.40 -27.97 28.80
N THR A 481 7.55 -28.62 29.60
CA THR A 481 6.11 -28.72 29.37
C THR A 481 5.32 -27.94 30.43
N ILE A 482 4.33 -27.16 30.01
CA ILE A 482 3.43 -26.43 30.91
C ILE A 482 2.00 -26.64 30.41
N GLY A 483 1.09 -26.97 31.33
CA GLY A 483 -0.35 -27.00 31.09
C GLY A 483 -1.00 -25.76 31.70
N TYR A 484 -1.77 -25.02 30.89
CA TYR A 484 -2.50 -23.84 31.35
C TYR A 484 -4.00 -24.10 31.57
N GLY A 485 -4.49 -25.29 31.20
CA GLY A 485 -5.90 -25.61 31.31
C GLY A 485 -6.76 -24.71 30.44
N GLU A 486 -7.80 -24.17 31.04
CA GLU A 486 -8.81 -23.31 30.42
C GLU A 486 -8.66 -21.82 30.75
N GLN A 487 -7.44 -21.34 31.05
CA GLN A 487 -7.25 -19.94 31.44
C GLN A 487 -7.87 -18.99 30.40
N PHE A 488 -8.84 -18.17 30.83
CA PHE A 488 -9.66 -17.33 29.95
C PHE A 488 -8.86 -16.32 29.15
N ASP A 489 -7.88 -15.68 29.76
CA ASP A 489 -6.96 -14.72 29.18
C ASP A 489 -6.02 -15.33 28.12
N ARG A 490 -5.95 -16.65 28.04
CA ARG A 490 -5.13 -17.40 27.09
C ARG A 490 -5.94 -18.17 26.05
N GLN A 491 -7.26 -18.06 26.05
CA GLN A 491 -8.12 -18.67 25.04
C GLN A 491 -8.05 -17.91 23.72
N VAL A 492 -8.07 -18.62 22.59
CA VAL A 492 -8.17 -18.03 21.25
C VAL A 492 -9.60 -17.53 21.01
N THR A 493 -10.57 -18.37 21.38
CA THR A 493 -11.99 -18.04 21.35
C THR A 493 -12.53 -18.05 22.78
N PRO A 494 -12.57 -16.87 23.44
CA PRO A 494 -12.93 -16.80 24.86
C PRO A 494 -14.31 -17.41 25.16
N GLY A 495 -14.35 -18.33 26.11
CA GLY A 495 -15.58 -18.96 26.58
C GLY A 495 -16.15 -20.07 25.70
N ALA A 496 -15.60 -20.33 24.50
CA ALA A 496 -16.10 -21.38 23.61
C ALA A 496 -15.90 -22.78 24.18
N ARG A 497 -17.02 -23.51 24.32
CA ARG A 497 -17.09 -24.89 24.89
C ARG A 497 -17.32 -25.91 23.79
N LYS A 498 -17.27 -27.20 24.15
CA LYS A 498 -17.58 -28.29 23.21
C LYS A 498 -18.87 -28.02 22.43
N GLY A 499 -18.78 -28.01 21.11
CA GLY A 499 -19.91 -27.75 20.21
C GLY A 499 -19.99 -26.30 19.73
N ASP A 500 -19.32 -25.35 20.37
CA ASP A 500 -19.28 -23.97 19.92
C ASP A 500 -18.25 -23.79 18.80
N ALA A 501 -18.54 -22.86 17.88
CA ALA A 501 -17.59 -22.46 16.86
C ALA A 501 -16.29 -21.95 17.50
N GLY A 502 -15.14 -22.51 17.09
CA GLY A 502 -13.82 -22.11 17.59
C GLY A 502 -13.38 -22.80 18.90
N ALA A 503 -14.20 -23.65 19.53
CA ALA A 503 -13.78 -24.41 20.71
C ALA A 503 -12.54 -25.30 20.46
N GLU A 504 -12.38 -25.82 19.24
CA GLU A 504 -11.20 -26.58 18.84
C GLU A 504 -9.92 -25.75 18.85
N GLN A 505 -10.00 -24.45 18.61
CA GLN A 505 -8.86 -23.54 18.66
C GLN A 505 -8.32 -23.36 20.08
N ASN A 506 -9.15 -23.56 21.09
CA ASN A 506 -8.75 -23.58 22.49
C ASN A 506 -8.04 -24.89 22.88
N ARG A 507 -8.29 -26.01 22.17
CA ARG A 507 -7.65 -27.31 22.38
C ARG A 507 -6.36 -27.42 21.58
N ARG A 508 -5.35 -26.68 21.96
CA ARG A 508 -4.09 -26.52 21.20
C ARG A 508 -2.84 -26.69 22.05
N VAL A 509 -1.72 -26.71 21.35
CA VAL A 509 -0.39 -26.59 21.93
C VAL A 509 0.36 -25.46 21.21
N THR A 510 1.18 -24.72 21.95
CA THR A 510 2.07 -23.68 21.42
C THR A 510 3.51 -23.92 21.87
N PHE A 511 4.48 -23.42 21.08
CA PHE A 511 5.90 -23.48 21.40
C PHE A 511 6.41 -22.07 21.71
N THR A 512 7.10 -21.94 22.85
CA THR A 512 7.82 -20.73 23.21
C THR A 512 9.31 -21.07 23.24
N ILE A 513 10.10 -20.47 22.35
CA ILE A 513 11.55 -20.69 22.24
C ILE A 513 12.26 -19.53 22.93
N ASP A 514 13.01 -19.83 23.96
CA ASP A 514 13.84 -18.87 24.70
C ASP A 514 15.30 -19.05 24.25
N ALA A 515 15.73 -18.18 23.32
CA ALA A 515 17.08 -18.22 22.80
C ALA A 515 18.14 -17.68 23.79
N THR A 516 17.72 -17.07 24.87
CA THR A 516 18.61 -16.56 25.92
C THR A 516 18.98 -17.64 26.94
N ARG A 517 18.20 -18.72 27.02
CA ARG A 517 18.42 -19.86 27.91
C ARG A 517 18.84 -21.10 27.13
N HIS A 518 19.91 -21.70 27.55
CA HIS A 518 20.41 -22.97 27.03
C HIS A 518 19.99 -24.12 27.93
N PHE A 519 19.72 -25.30 27.34
CA PHE A 519 19.39 -26.54 28.08
C PHE A 519 20.64 -27.29 28.50
#